data_89d17100420d63e445f408a589ebf530
#
_entry.id   89d17100420d63e445f408a589ebf530
#
_cell.length_a   1.000
_cell.length_b   1.000
_cell.length_c   1.000
_cell.angle_alpha   90.00
_cell.angle_beta   90.00
_cell.angle_gamma   90.00
#
_symmetry.space_group_name_H-M   'P 1'
#
loop_
_entity.id
_entity.type
_entity.pdbx_description
1 polymer ?
#
loop_
_entity_poly.entity_id
_entity_poly.type
_entity_poly.pdbx_seq_one_letter_code
_entity_poly.pdbx_strand_id
1 'polypeptide(L)'
;RDLQELSKTFLPDGIQGDTRYDYQKIRDKKINENFTIYILSNQHEINFRAVLAHELMHVYLFVNNISLRNSLVEGFCNLGTEHVYRSYPNSKIGQLKLKAMAKDKDPEYGKGYRIMSSELKNIGWKNLIGKLEKY
;
A
#
# COMPACT_ATOMS: atom_id res chain seq x y z
N ARG A 1 -1.95 -3.16 21.78
CA ARG A 1 -0.64 -2.65 21.41
C ARG A 1 -0.77 -1.70 20.24
N ASP A 2 -0.35 -0.46 20.37
CA ASP A 2 -0.49 0.51 19.29
C ASP A 2 0.65 0.41 18.26
N LEU A 3 0.48 1.04 17.10
CA LEU A 3 1.44 0.95 16.00
C LEU A 3 2.77 1.63 16.33
N GLN A 4 2.78 2.68 17.16
CA GLN A 4 4.03 3.32 17.58
C GLN A 4 4.90 2.37 18.41
N GLU A 5 4.28 1.61 19.30
CA GLU A 5 4.96 0.58 20.07
C GLU A 5 5.46 -0.54 19.17
N LEU A 6 4.63 -1.00 18.23
CA LEU A 6 5.01 -1.98 17.24
C LEU A 6 6.18 -1.50 16.37
N SER A 7 6.13 -0.25 15.88
CA SER A 7 7.19 0.28 15.03
C SER A 7 8.52 0.41 15.75
N LYS A 8 8.51 0.74 17.05
CA LYS A 8 9.73 0.78 17.88
C LYS A 8 10.34 -0.59 18.14
N THR A 9 9.50 -1.62 18.20
CA THR A 9 9.91 -2.95 18.66
C THR A 9 10.14 -3.94 17.52
N PHE A 10 9.36 -3.86 16.44
CA PHE A 10 9.32 -4.90 15.41
C PHE A 10 9.35 -4.41 13.97
N LEU A 11 9.15 -3.11 13.72
CA LEU A 11 9.06 -2.56 12.38
C LEU A 11 10.19 -1.58 12.12
N PRO A 12 10.68 -1.50 10.85
CA PRO A 12 11.65 -0.49 10.47
C PRO A 12 11.14 0.92 10.70
N ASP A 13 12.04 1.88 10.92
CA ASP A 13 11.70 3.30 11.02
C ASP A 13 10.97 3.76 9.75
N GLY A 14 9.97 4.62 9.93
CA GLY A 14 9.20 5.21 8.82
C GLY A 14 7.95 4.43 8.42
N ILE A 15 7.67 3.25 9.00
CA ILE A 15 6.42 2.55 8.76
C ILE A 15 5.28 3.28 9.48
N GLN A 16 4.25 3.65 8.71
CA GLN A 16 3.09 4.39 9.19
C GLN A 16 1.81 3.57 9.23
N GLY A 17 1.79 2.41 8.59
CA GLY A 17 0.65 1.50 8.57
C GLY A 17 1.06 0.04 8.46
N ASP A 18 0.14 -0.84 8.81
CA ASP A 18 0.32 -2.29 8.72
C ASP A 18 -1.03 -2.96 8.52
N THR A 19 -1.07 -3.95 7.65
CA THR A 19 -2.26 -4.77 7.38
C THR A 19 -1.99 -6.20 7.82
N ARG A 20 -2.89 -6.73 8.65
CA ARG A 20 -2.84 -8.12 9.12
C ARG A 20 -4.02 -8.88 8.60
N TYR A 21 -3.74 -10.11 8.14
CA TYR A 21 -4.72 -11.03 7.62
C TYR A 21 -4.69 -12.32 8.43
N ASP A 22 -5.79 -12.59 9.12
CA ASP A 22 -5.96 -13.78 9.93
C ASP A 22 -7.07 -14.66 9.35
N TYR A 23 -6.84 -15.97 9.32
CA TYR A 23 -7.84 -16.93 8.86
C TYR A 23 -7.60 -18.30 9.49
N GLN A 24 -8.63 -19.13 9.44
CA GLN A 24 -8.55 -20.55 9.79
C GLN A 24 -8.68 -21.39 8.52
N LYS A 25 -8.00 -22.53 8.49
CA LYS A 25 -8.16 -23.52 7.40
C LYS A 25 -8.86 -24.75 7.91
N ILE A 26 -9.94 -25.14 7.22
CA ILE A 26 -10.59 -26.43 7.40
C ILE A 26 -10.67 -27.08 6.02
N ARG A 27 -10.00 -28.26 5.84
CA ARG A 27 -9.95 -29.00 4.58
C ARG A 27 -9.48 -28.10 3.41
N ASP A 28 -8.39 -27.36 3.61
CA ASP A 28 -7.79 -26.41 2.67
C ASP A 28 -8.69 -25.22 2.30
N LYS A 29 -9.83 -25.07 2.96
CA LYS A 29 -10.70 -23.91 2.76
C LYS A 29 -10.45 -22.89 3.85
N LYS A 30 -10.24 -21.64 3.48
CA LYS A 30 -10.11 -20.53 4.40
C LYS A 30 -11.48 -20.14 4.95
N ILE A 31 -11.58 -20.05 6.27
CA ILE A 31 -12.78 -19.61 6.98
C ILE A 31 -12.41 -18.57 8.03
N ASN A 32 -13.42 -17.83 8.52
CA ASN A 32 -13.24 -16.78 9.53
C ASN A 32 -12.11 -15.81 9.14
N GLU A 33 -12.10 -15.39 7.88
CA GLU A 33 -11.13 -14.42 7.36
C GLU A 33 -11.34 -13.06 8.01
N ASN A 34 -10.25 -12.46 8.48
CA ASN A 34 -10.28 -11.19 9.19
C ASN A 34 -9.12 -10.33 8.77
N PHE A 35 -9.40 -9.06 8.48
CA PHE A 35 -8.38 -8.07 8.13
C PHE A 35 -8.34 -7.00 9.20
N THR A 36 -7.15 -6.67 9.67
CA THR A 36 -6.95 -5.58 10.62
C THR A 36 -5.93 -4.61 10.06
N ILE A 37 -6.31 -3.34 9.97
CA ILE A 37 -5.43 -2.28 9.52
C ILE A 37 -5.03 -1.44 10.72
N TYR A 38 -3.72 -1.32 10.96
CA TYR A 38 -3.14 -0.45 11.97
C TYR A 38 -2.60 0.80 11.29
N ILE A 39 -2.93 1.97 11.79
CA ILE A 39 -2.41 3.23 11.26
C ILE A 39 -1.84 4.05 12.42
N LEU A 40 -0.65 4.59 12.21
CA LEU A 40 0.01 5.46 13.18
C LEU A 40 -0.88 6.65 13.51
N SER A 41 -1.11 6.93 14.79
CA SER A 41 -1.91 8.06 15.26
C SER A 41 -1.18 9.39 15.11
N ASN A 42 -1.90 10.50 15.29
CA ASN A 42 -1.37 11.87 15.28
C ASN A 42 -0.71 12.27 13.96
N GLN A 43 -1.19 11.72 12.85
CA GLN A 43 -0.78 12.14 11.52
C GLN A 43 -1.69 13.26 10.99
N HIS A 44 -1.16 14.06 10.06
CA HIS A 44 -1.98 14.94 9.25
C HIS A 44 -3.05 14.13 8.49
N GLU A 45 -4.26 14.67 8.36
CA GLU A 45 -5.40 13.97 7.75
C GLU A 45 -5.07 13.38 6.37
N ILE A 46 -4.39 14.12 5.51
CA ILE A 46 -3.97 13.66 4.19
C ILE A 46 -3.06 12.44 4.28
N ASN A 47 -2.09 12.46 5.20
CA ASN A 47 -1.20 11.33 5.41
C ASN A 47 -1.96 10.12 5.94
N PHE A 48 -2.88 10.31 6.87
CA PHE A 48 -3.73 9.24 7.38
C PHE A 48 -4.50 8.58 6.24
N ARG A 49 -5.14 9.38 5.39
CA ARG A 49 -5.90 8.87 4.23
C ARG A 49 -5.01 8.14 3.23
N ALA A 50 -3.82 8.66 2.97
CA ALA A 50 -2.87 8.03 2.06
C ALA A 50 -2.37 6.68 2.60
N VAL A 51 -2.06 6.61 3.89
CA VAL A 51 -1.66 5.35 4.54
C VAL A 51 -2.82 4.35 4.51
N LEU A 52 -4.03 4.79 4.83
CA LEU A 52 -5.22 3.92 4.75
C LEU A 52 -5.41 3.37 3.34
N ALA A 53 -5.28 4.20 2.31
CA ALA A 53 -5.39 3.76 0.92
C ALA A 53 -4.33 2.70 0.57
N HIS A 54 -3.09 2.89 1.00
CA HIS A 54 -2.02 1.92 0.82
C HIS A 54 -2.39 0.56 1.45
N GLU A 55 -2.84 0.58 2.70
CA GLU A 55 -3.21 -0.65 3.42
C GLU A 55 -4.43 -1.33 2.81
N LEU A 56 -5.41 -0.57 2.31
CA LEU A 56 -6.56 -1.13 1.60
C LEU A 56 -6.15 -1.82 0.29
N MET A 57 -5.09 -1.36 -0.37
CA MET A 57 -4.55 -2.06 -1.54
C MET A 57 -3.98 -3.44 -1.17
N HIS A 58 -3.34 -3.58 0.00
CA HIS A 58 -2.96 -4.89 0.53
C HIS A 58 -4.18 -5.80 0.72
N VAL A 59 -5.23 -5.29 1.34
CA VAL A 59 -6.49 -6.04 1.52
C VAL A 59 -7.05 -6.49 0.17
N TYR A 60 -7.03 -5.61 -0.83
CA TYR A 60 -7.46 -5.95 -2.19
C TYR A 60 -6.70 -7.15 -2.75
N LEU A 61 -5.38 -7.17 -2.63
CA LEU A 61 -4.55 -8.28 -3.09
C LEU A 61 -4.92 -9.59 -2.37
N PHE A 62 -5.09 -9.54 -1.05
CA PHE A 62 -5.48 -10.71 -0.25
C PHE A 62 -6.87 -11.24 -0.63
N VAL A 63 -7.87 -10.36 -0.72
CA VAL A 63 -9.26 -10.75 -1.03
C VAL A 63 -9.37 -11.40 -2.40
N ASN A 64 -8.59 -10.92 -3.36
CA ASN A 64 -8.63 -11.43 -4.75
C ASN A 64 -7.60 -12.53 -5.01
N ASN A 65 -6.89 -12.99 -3.98
CA ASN A 65 -5.84 -14.02 -4.09
C ASN A 65 -4.80 -13.68 -5.16
N ILE A 66 -4.44 -12.40 -5.27
CA ILE A 66 -3.42 -11.94 -6.22
C ILE A 66 -2.06 -12.00 -5.56
N SER A 67 -1.14 -12.74 -6.18
CA SER A 67 0.23 -12.87 -5.72
C SER A 67 1.16 -12.11 -6.66
N LEU A 68 1.66 -10.98 -6.18
CA LEU A 68 2.68 -10.19 -6.87
C LEU A 68 4.07 -10.54 -6.35
N ARG A 69 5.10 -10.34 -7.18
CA ARG A 69 6.48 -10.36 -6.68
C ARG A 69 6.65 -9.35 -5.56
N ASN A 70 7.40 -9.71 -4.51
CA ASN A 70 7.60 -8.83 -3.34
C ASN A 70 8.10 -7.43 -3.73
N SER A 71 8.95 -7.35 -4.76
CA SER A 71 9.44 -6.07 -5.27
C SER A 71 8.38 -5.17 -5.91
N LEU A 72 7.18 -5.69 -6.16
CA LEU A 72 6.07 -4.94 -6.78
C LEU A 72 4.88 -4.74 -5.85
N VAL A 73 4.76 -5.52 -4.79
CA VAL A 73 3.63 -5.42 -3.84
C VAL A 73 3.54 -4.01 -3.26
N GLU A 74 4.60 -3.52 -2.68
CA GLU A 74 4.63 -2.20 -2.06
C GLU A 74 4.45 -1.08 -3.10
N GLY A 75 5.03 -1.25 -4.28
CA GLY A 75 4.85 -0.32 -5.39
C GLY A 75 3.40 -0.23 -5.85
N PHE A 76 2.73 -1.38 -5.97
CA PHE A 76 1.30 -1.43 -6.29
C PHE A 76 0.46 -0.74 -5.20
N CYS A 77 0.72 -1.04 -3.94
CA CYS A 77 0.00 -0.43 -2.83
C CYS A 77 0.22 1.09 -2.76
N ASN A 78 1.39 1.57 -3.15
CA ASN A 78 1.68 3.00 -3.24
C ASN A 78 0.88 3.72 -4.34
N LEU A 79 0.27 3.02 -5.27
CA LEU A 79 -0.69 3.64 -6.21
C LEU A 79 -1.90 4.19 -5.48
N GLY A 80 -2.34 3.53 -4.41
CA GLY A 80 -3.39 4.05 -3.52
C GLY A 80 -2.95 5.33 -2.82
N THR A 81 -1.73 5.36 -2.31
CA THR A 81 -1.10 6.54 -1.71
C THR A 81 -1.05 7.70 -2.72
N GLU A 82 -0.54 7.44 -3.91
CA GLU A 82 -0.46 8.42 -5.00
C GLU A 82 -1.85 9.00 -5.32
N HIS A 83 -2.84 8.15 -5.44
CA HIS A 83 -4.21 8.57 -5.74
C HIS A 83 -4.73 9.57 -4.70
N VAL A 84 -4.52 9.30 -3.42
CA VAL A 84 -4.94 10.23 -2.36
C VAL A 84 -4.23 11.56 -2.48
N TYR A 85 -2.90 11.57 -2.60
CA TYR A 85 -2.16 12.83 -2.70
C TYR A 85 -2.53 13.64 -3.93
N ARG A 86 -2.78 13.00 -5.08
CA ARG A 86 -3.25 13.68 -6.29
C ARG A 86 -4.67 14.22 -6.18
N SER A 87 -5.48 13.65 -5.30
CA SER A 87 -6.84 14.13 -5.03
C SER A 87 -6.86 15.49 -4.31
N TYR A 88 -5.72 15.91 -3.77
CA TYR A 88 -5.55 17.19 -3.07
C TYR A 88 -4.44 18.01 -3.76
N PRO A 89 -4.67 18.49 -5.00
CA PRO A 89 -3.60 19.12 -5.81
C PRO A 89 -3.02 20.40 -5.21
N ASN A 90 -3.77 21.07 -4.33
CA ASN A 90 -3.32 22.30 -3.66
C ASN A 90 -2.61 22.04 -2.33
N SER A 91 -2.51 20.78 -1.89
CA SER A 91 -1.81 20.41 -0.67
C SER A 91 -0.30 20.42 -0.87
N LYS A 92 0.41 21.28 -0.12
CA LYS A 92 1.88 21.28 -0.12
C LYS A 92 2.45 19.95 0.40
N ILE A 93 1.82 19.38 1.42
CA ILE A 93 2.21 18.07 1.97
C ILE A 93 2.08 16.99 0.89
N GLY A 94 0.94 16.94 0.20
CA GLY A 94 0.71 15.99 -0.87
C GLY A 94 1.74 16.12 -1.99
N GLN A 95 2.04 17.34 -2.43
CA GLN A 95 3.04 17.60 -3.45
C GLN A 95 4.44 17.14 -3.04
N LEU A 96 4.85 17.43 -1.81
CA LEU A 96 6.14 16.99 -1.28
C LEU A 96 6.24 15.46 -1.18
N LYS A 97 5.17 14.81 -0.73
CA LYS A 97 5.11 13.34 -0.65
C LYS A 97 5.19 12.69 -2.03
N LEU A 98 4.49 13.23 -3.02
CA LEU A 98 4.58 12.72 -4.40
C LEU A 98 6.00 12.84 -4.97
N LYS A 99 6.68 13.96 -4.72
CA LYS A 99 8.08 14.14 -5.14
C LYS A 99 9.00 13.14 -4.44
N ALA A 100 8.81 12.93 -3.14
CA ALA A 100 9.61 11.98 -2.37
C ALA A 100 9.42 10.56 -2.90
N MET A 101 8.19 10.14 -3.18
CA MET A 101 7.88 8.82 -3.75
C MET A 101 8.56 8.61 -5.11
N ALA A 102 8.53 9.62 -5.96
CA ALA A 102 9.14 9.54 -7.29
C ALA A 102 10.67 9.39 -7.24
N LYS A 103 11.30 9.87 -6.18
CA LYS A 103 12.77 9.88 -5.99
C LYS A 103 13.27 8.79 -5.05
N ASP A 104 12.39 8.04 -4.42
CA ASP A 104 12.75 7.01 -3.46
C ASP A 104 13.64 5.95 -4.13
N LYS A 105 14.78 5.64 -3.50
CA LYS A 105 15.75 4.67 -3.99
C LYS A 105 15.46 3.24 -3.54
N ASP A 106 14.52 3.06 -2.64
CA ASP A 106 14.14 1.74 -2.16
C ASP A 106 13.67 0.85 -3.32
N PRO A 107 14.13 -0.42 -3.41
CA PRO A 107 13.76 -1.30 -4.50
C PRO A 107 12.27 -1.65 -4.55
N GLU A 108 11.59 -1.69 -3.41
CA GLU A 108 10.15 -2.02 -3.34
C GLU A 108 9.29 -0.77 -3.37
N TYR A 109 9.52 0.16 -2.43
CA TYR A 109 8.72 1.38 -2.29
C TYR A 109 9.00 2.39 -3.39
N GLY A 110 10.24 2.52 -3.84
CA GLY A 110 10.65 3.47 -4.86
C GLY A 110 10.60 2.89 -6.26
N LYS A 111 11.46 1.93 -6.56
CA LYS A 111 11.55 1.33 -7.90
C LYS A 111 10.26 0.61 -8.28
N GLY A 112 9.70 -0.21 -7.39
CA GLY A 112 8.44 -0.91 -7.61
C GLY A 112 7.29 0.07 -7.87
N TYR A 113 7.24 1.15 -7.11
CA TYR A 113 6.25 2.22 -7.33
C TYR A 113 6.39 2.86 -8.71
N ARG A 114 7.61 3.22 -9.14
CA ARG A 114 7.81 3.84 -10.46
C ARG A 114 7.37 2.91 -11.59
N ILE A 115 7.64 1.62 -11.48
CA ILE A 115 7.17 0.61 -12.44
C ILE A 115 5.65 0.60 -12.50
N MET A 116 4.99 0.46 -11.36
CA MET A 116 3.53 0.37 -11.29
C MET A 116 2.84 1.68 -11.70
N SER A 117 3.39 2.82 -11.30
CA SER A 117 2.85 4.13 -11.69
C SER A 117 2.97 4.36 -13.19
N SER A 118 4.08 3.96 -13.80
CA SER A 118 4.28 4.03 -15.25
C SER A 118 3.28 3.14 -15.99
N GLU A 119 3.10 1.90 -15.55
CA GLU A 119 2.11 0.99 -16.14
C GLU A 119 0.70 1.55 -16.02
N LEU A 120 0.33 2.07 -14.85
CA LEU A 120 -0.99 2.67 -14.65
C LEU A 120 -1.24 3.82 -15.64
N LYS A 121 -0.26 4.68 -15.86
CA LYS A 121 -0.37 5.79 -16.82
C LYS A 121 -0.53 5.29 -18.25
N ASN A 122 0.16 4.19 -18.60
CA ASN A 122 0.15 3.66 -19.96
C ASN A 122 -1.14 2.91 -20.30
N ILE A 123 -1.66 2.12 -19.37
CA ILE A 123 -2.76 1.18 -19.68
C ILE A 123 -4.04 1.41 -18.87
N GLY A 124 -4.00 2.22 -17.83
CA GLY A 124 -5.14 2.52 -16.97
C GLY A 124 -5.46 1.42 -15.95
N TRP A 125 -6.31 1.73 -14.98
CA TRP A 125 -6.64 0.85 -13.86
C TRP A 125 -7.21 -0.50 -14.29
N LYS A 126 -8.18 -0.50 -15.18
CA LYS A 126 -8.84 -1.74 -15.62
C LYS A 126 -7.83 -2.73 -16.20
N ASN A 127 -6.96 -2.26 -17.07
CA ASN A 127 -5.97 -3.12 -17.72
C ASN A 127 -4.86 -3.52 -16.76
N LEU A 128 -4.43 -2.61 -15.88
CA LEU A 128 -3.44 -2.92 -14.85
C LEU A 128 -3.93 -4.04 -13.94
N ILE A 129 -5.13 -3.90 -13.39
CA ILE A 129 -5.75 -4.92 -12.54
C ILE A 129 -5.81 -6.27 -13.25
N GLY A 130 -6.21 -6.29 -14.51
CA GLY A 130 -6.28 -7.53 -15.31
C GLY A 130 -4.93 -8.18 -15.59
N LYS A 131 -3.82 -7.44 -15.44
CA LYS A 131 -2.45 -7.93 -15.67
C LYS A 131 -1.72 -8.32 -14.38
N LEU A 132 -2.27 -8.05 -13.21
CA LEU A 132 -1.51 -8.19 -11.94
C LEU A 132 -0.92 -9.60 -11.75
N GLU A 133 -1.64 -10.63 -12.13
CA GLU A 133 -1.15 -12.01 -11.99
C GLU A 133 0.01 -12.37 -12.92
N LYS A 134 0.28 -11.53 -13.91
CA LYS A 134 1.37 -11.73 -14.89
C LYS A 134 2.70 -11.08 -14.45
N TYR A 135 2.68 -10.32 -13.39
CA TYR A 135 3.87 -9.64 -12.86
C TYR A 135 4.70 -10.49 -11.92
#